data_1c68dcfffe2289bb335929721ffd3598
#
_entry.id   1c68dcfffe2289bb335929721ffd3598
#
_cell.length_a   1.000
_cell.length_b   1.000
_cell.length_c   1.000
_cell.angle_alpha   90.00
_cell.angle_beta   90.00
_cell.angle_gamma   90.00
#
_symmetry.space_group_name_H-M   'P 1'
#
loop_
_entity.id
_entity.type
_entity.pdbx_description
1 polymer ?
#
loop_
_entity_poly.entity_id
_entity_poly.type
_entity_poly.pdbx_seq_one_letter_code
_entity_poly.pdbx_strand_id
1 'polypeptide(L)'
;MIFVIDGSHRLSSLIAWVNDDYGDGQFSLEAFDGEIPDEQRQIARKARETINSQIGPYSDYYKALVAKHPDPDIIVKARNLASRALQIQWIDGDVDTAERSFFNINQQATPIDPTELKLLQKRKNPNCIAARSIMRAGKGHKYWHNFSQEIQESIETLASSINRLLFDPIIQRPIKTLDLPICDRNNNILTLVYEFVSFVNNDTKEEDDLTGEATIRSLKRTERMVQLFSSVAPCSYGLHPLLYCYSNKGNFRPASFYGAIEFIRTLDTNPAILKSFIEQRKNFEDFIFENDIAVQRIIDTYRRGLQSARHISDYYVCVLNLFASGKTSVEVQESILANPKYQRLKLTFSPELEVTTGAFNSGNKSEVYIQEAYKKAPRCAICGGLLHTHSISIDHIQRKRDGGLGCVENGQLTHPYCNTGVKN
;
A
#
# COMPACT_ATOMS: atom_id res chain seq x y z
N MET A 1 -12.29 33.04 6.43
CA MET A 1 -12.18 31.73 5.76
C MET A 1 -13.42 30.93 6.10
N ILE A 2 -14.05 30.25 5.14
CA ILE A 2 -15.30 29.49 5.36
C ILE A 2 -14.94 28.02 5.22
N PHE A 3 -15.31 27.21 6.21
CA PHE A 3 -15.11 25.76 6.20
C PHE A 3 -16.46 25.04 6.03
N VAL A 4 -16.51 24.04 5.17
CA VAL A 4 -17.65 23.13 5.05
C VAL A 4 -17.49 22.01 6.08
N ILE A 5 -18.26 22.01 7.16
CA ILE A 5 -18.15 21.05 8.26
C ILE A 5 -18.82 19.71 7.88
N ASP A 6 -20.00 19.76 7.25
CA ASP A 6 -20.72 18.59 6.74
C ASP A 6 -21.28 18.87 5.35
N GLY A 7 -21.48 17.81 4.56
CA GLY A 7 -22.04 17.88 3.23
C GLY A 7 -21.05 18.21 2.12
N SER A 8 -19.73 18.20 2.39
CA SER A 8 -18.70 18.48 1.38
C SER A 8 -18.83 17.59 0.15
N HIS A 9 -19.07 16.28 0.32
CA HIS A 9 -19.28 15.35 -0.80
C HIS A 9 -20.54 15.66 -1.59
N ARG A 10 -21.64 16.02 -0.91
CA ARG A 10 -22.90 16.42 -1.56
C ARG A 10 -22.72 17.71 -2.36
N LEU A 11 -22.04 18.67 -1.77
CA LEU A 11 -21.75 19.95 -2.41
C LEU A 11 -20.79 19.76 -3.61
N SER A 12 -19.73 18.97 -3.46
CA SER A 12 -18.80 18.65 -4.54
C SER A 12 -19.49 17.94 -5.71
N SER A 13 -20.41 17.01 -5.44
CA SER A 13 -21.19 16.33 -6.48
C SER A 13 -22.10 17.30 -7.24
N LEU A 14 -22.74 18.24 -6.54
CA LEU A 14 -23.54 19.27 -7.19
C LEU A 14 -22.69 20.22 -8.03
N ILE A 15 -21.54 20.65 -7.51
CA ILE A 15 -20.58 21.51 -8.23
C ILE A 15 -20.08 20.81 -9.49
N ALA A 16 -19.72 19.52 -9.38
CA ALA A 16 -19.29 18.72 -10.50
C ALA A 16 -20.34 18.64 -11.61
N TRP A 17 -21.61 18.40 -11.24
CA TRP A 17 -22.72 18.35 -12.16
C TRP A 17 -23.03 19.70 -12.81
N VAL A 18 -23.04 20.80 -12.02
CA VAL A 18 -23.29 22.17 -12.53
C VAL A 18 -22.20 22.63 -13.51
N ASN A 19 -20.94 22.32 -13.22
CA ASN A 19 -19.80 22.73 -14.04
C ASN A 19 -19.42 21.69 -15.11
N ASP A 20 -20.06 20.54 -15.14
CA ASP A 20 -19.66 19.38 -15.97
C ASP A 20 -18.20 18.98 -15.79
N ASP A 21 -17.67 19.14 -14.56
CA ASP A 21 -16.31 18.81 -14.16
C ASP A 21 -16.31 17.72 -13.10
N TYR A 22 -16.18 16.47 -13.54
CA TYR A 22 -16.15 15.28 -12.67
C TYR A 22 -14.71 14.86 -12.28
N GLY A 23 -13.79 15.80 -12.34
CA GLY A 23 -12.37 15.59 -12.09
C GLY A 23 -11.54 15.53 -13.39
N ASP A 24 -12.11 15.99 -14.51
CA ASP A 24 -11.47 16.00 -15.84
C ASP A 24 -11.61 17.34 -16.58
N GLY A 25 -12.19 18.35 -15.95
CA GLY A 25 -12.39 19.68 -16.49
C GLY A 25 -11.31 20.69 -16.07
N GLN A 26 -11.56 21.96 -16.36
CA GLN A 26 -10.60 23.03 -16.16
C GLN A 26 -10.24 23.28 -14.69
N PHE A 27 -11.21 23.17 -13.78
CA PHE A 27 -10.95 23.33 -12.34
C PHE A 27 -10.09 22.18 -11.78
N SER A 28 -10.21 20.99 -12.38
CA SER A 28 -9.44 19.83 -11.98
C SER A 28 -8.01 19.86 -12.52
N LEU A 29 -7.76 20.54 -13.67
CA LEU A 29 -6.41 20.73 -14.21
C LEU A 29 -5.47 21.43 -13.22
N GLU A 30 -5.96 22.44 -12.51
CA GLU A 30 -5.17 23.15 -11.49
C GLU A 30 -4.80 22.23 -10.32
N ALA A 31 -5.72 21.33 -9.93
CA ALA A 31 -5.48 20.37 -8.84
C ALA A 31 -4.50 19.24 -9.23
N PHE A 32 -4.30 19.02 -10.52
CA PHE A 32 -3.38 18.00 -11.08
C PHE A 32 -2.15 18.61 -11.75
N ASP A 33 -1.75 19.82 -11.39
CA ASP A 33 -0.56 20.50 -11.94
C ASP A 33 -0.54 20.57 -13.49
N GLY A 34 -1.72 20.67 -14.11
CA GLY A 34 -1.89 20.83 -15.57
C GLY A 34 -2.05 19.54 -16.36
N GLU A 35 -1.90 18.36 -15.74
CA GLU A 35 -2.09 17.07 -16.43
C GLU A 35 -2.98 16.12 -15.60
N ILE A 36 -4.16 15.81 -16.14
CA ILE A 36 -5.10 14.90 -15.47
C ILE A 36 -4.74 13.45 -15.84
N PRO A 37 -4.54 12.56 -14.84
CA PRO A 37 -4.25 11.15 -15.08
C PRO A 37 -5.34 10.44 -15.88
N ASP A 38 -4.96 9.50 -16.73
CA ASP A 38 -5.91 8.75 -17.58
C ASP A 38 -6.94 7.98 -16.76
N GLU A 39 -6.57 7.44 -15.61
CA GLU A 39 -7.50 6.77 -14.68
C GLU A 39 -8.58 7.75 -14.21
N GLN A 40 -8.20 8.97 -13.82
CA GLN A 40 -9.13 10.01 -13.42
C GLN A 40 -10.08 10.39 -14.55
N ARG A 41 -9.58 10.53 -15.79
CA ARG A 41 -10.42 10.80 -16.99
C ARG A 41 -11.44 9.68 -17.23
N GLN A 42 -11.05 8.42 -17.03
CA GLN A 42 -11.96 7.28 -17.18
C GLN A 42 -13.07 7.28 -16.11
N ILE A 43 -12.70 7.57 -14.85
CA ILE A 43 -13.66 7.69 -13.74
C ILE A 43 -14.63 8.83 -14.01
N ALA A 44 -14.14 10.00 -14.41
CA ALA A 44 -14.94 11.17 -14.72
C ALA A 44 -15.93 10.90 -15.86
N ARG A 45 -15.48 10.26 -16.94
CA ARG A 45 -16.34 9.84 -18.05
C ARG A 45 -17.48 8.94 -17.60
N LYS A 46 -17.15 7.88 -16.86
CA LYS A 46 -18.14 6.93 -16.33
C LYS A 46 -19.15 7.60 -15.38
N ALA A 47 -18.69 8.50 -14.52
CA ALA A 47 -19.56 9.27 -13.64
C ALA A 47 -20.52 10.17 -14.45
N ARG A 48 -19.99 10.92 -15.42
CA ARG A 48 -20.78 11.77 -16.32
C ARG A 48 -21.84 10.97 -17.09
N GLU A 49 -21.46 9.84 -17.71
CA GLU A 49 -22.38 8.98 -18.43
C GLU A 49 -23.52 8.46 -17.52
N THR A 50 -23.18 8.05 -16.31
CA THR A 50 -24.15 7.56 -15.32
C THR A 50 -25.14 8.66 -14.93
N ILE A 51 -24.64 9.86 -14.59
CA ILE A 51 -25.50 10.98 -14.18
C ILE A 51 -26.35 11.47 -15.36
N ASN A 52 -25.77 11.62 -16.54
CA ASN A 52 -26.50 12.07 -17.73
C ASN A 52 -27.58 11.08 -18.15
N SER A 53 -27.38 9.78 -17.95
CA SER A 53 -28.43 8.78 -18.25
C SER A 53 -29.58 8.78 -17.24
N GLN A 54 -29.33 9.14 -15.98
CA GLN A 54 -30.34 9.10 -14.90
C GLN A 54 -31.04 10.44 -14.69
N ILE A 55 -30.31 11.52 -14.78
CA ILE A 55 -30.76 12.87 -14.42
C ILE A 55 -30.76 13.78 -15.66
N GLY A 56 -29.73 13.70 -16.47
CA GLY A 56 -29.43 14.62 -17.59
C GLY A 56 -28.38 15.67 -17.23
N PRO A 57 -27.76 16.31 -18.22
CA PRO A 57 -26.79 17.38 -18.01
C PRO A 57 -27.47 18.64 -17.45
N TYR A 58 -26.80 19.32 -16.51
CA TYR A 58 -27.31 20.58 -15.91
C TYR A 58 -27.63 21.64 -16.97
N SER A 59 -26.81 21.72 -18.02
CA SER A 59 -27.01 22.65 -19.14
C SER A 59 -28.41 22.58 -19.78
N ASP A 60 -29.03 21.40 -19.81
CA ASP A 60 -30.36 21.24 -20.40
C ASP A 60 -31.46 21.81 -19.49
N TYR A 61 -31.30 21.69 -18.19
CA TYR A 61 -32.16 22.34 -17.19
C TYR A 61 -32.08 23.86 -17.28
N TYR A 62 -30.86 24.40 -17.39
CA TYR A 62 -30.64 25.84 -17.53
C TYR A 62 -31.24 26.37 -18.84
N LYS A 63 -31.00 25.68 -19.96
CA LYS A 63 -31.60 26.04 -21.28
C LYS A 63 -33.10 26.02 -21.25
N ALA A 64 -33.72 25.04 -20.58
CA ALA A 64 -35.19 24.93 -20.48
C ALA A 64 -35.81 26.13 -19.73
N LEU A 65 -35.12 26.71 -18.73
CA LEU A 65 -35.60 27.87 -17.98
C LEU A 65 -35.65 29.17 -18.82
N VAL A 66 -34.80 29.27 -19.85
CA VAL A 66 -34.66 30.48 -20.70
C VAL A 66 -35.29 30.30 -22.10
N ALA A 67 -35.70 29.10 -22.46
CA ALA A 67 -36.26 28.82 -23.79
C ALA A 67 -37.70 29.33 -23.91
N LYS A 68 -38.06 29.83 -25.11
CA LYS A 68 -39.45 30.23 -25.43
C LYS A 68 -40.43 29.04 -25.48
N HIS A 69 -39.94 27.89 -25.93
CA HIS A 69 -40.71 26.65 -26.07
C HIS A 69 -39.87 25.49 -25.47
N PRO A 70 -39.82 25.39 -24.13
CA PRO A 70 -39.04 24.34 -23.47
C PRO A 70 -39.74 22.98 -23.55
N ASP A 71 -38.94 21.91 -23.46
CA ASP A 71 -39.50 20.55 -23.27
C ASP A 71 -40.31 20.50 -21.96
N PRO A 72 -41.58 20.00 -22.05
CA PRO A 72 -42.51 20.00 -20.90
C PRO A 72 -41.98 19.23 -19.70
N ASP A 73 -41.27 18.12 -19.90
CA ASP A 73 -40.76 17.28 -18.81
C ASP A 73 -39.52 17.89 -18.17
N ILE A 74 -38.67 18.50 -18.98
CA ILE A 74 -37.43 19.14 -18.48
C ILE A 74 -37.77 20.42 -17.76
N ILE A 75 -38.69 21.25 -18.24
CA ILE A 75 -39.02 22.53 -17.60
C ILE A 75 -39.67 22.35 -16.22
N VAL A 76 -40.46 21.31 -16.00
CA VAL A 76 -41.03 20.98 -14.69
C VAL A 76 -39.91 20.63 -13.71
N LYS A 77 -38.97 19.79 -14.12
CA LYS A 77 -37.82 19.42 -13.31
C LYS A 77 -36.89 20.63 -13.04
N ALA A 78 -36.64 21.46 -14.05
CA ALA A 78 -35.82 22.65 -13.94
C ALA A 78 -36.41 23.67 -12.95
N ARG A 79 -37.74 23.93 -13.00
CA ARG A 79 -38.45 24.80 -12.04
C ARG A 79 -38.39 24.24 -10.61
N ASN A 80 -38.61 22.93 -10.45
CA ASN A 80 -38.49 22.26 -9.16
C ASN A 80 -37.07 22.40 -8.59
N LEU A 81 -36.05 22.23 -9.42
CA LEU A 81 -34.64 22.42 -9.02
C LEU A 81 -34.37 23.88 -8.61
N ALA A 82 -34.79 24.85 -9.44
CA ALA A 82 -34.60 26.27 -9.19
C ALA A 82 -35.35 26.80 -7.94
N SER A 83 -36.45 26.11 -7.55
CA SER A 83 -37.18 26.46 -6.33
C SER A 83 -36.64 25.83 -5.04
N ARG A 84 -35.67 24.92 -5.15
CA ARG A 84 -35.06 24.25 -3.99
C ARG A 84 -33.96 25.12 -3.41
N ALA A 85 -34.03 25.37 -2.11
CA ALA A 85 -32.96 26.00 -1.36
C ALA A 85 -32.15 24.94 -0.61
N LEU A 86 -30.83 25.08 -0.61
CA LEU A 86 -29.96 24.34 0.28
C LEU A 86 -30.01 25.00 1.67
N GLN A 87 -30.42 24.25 2.67
CA GLN A 87 -30.38 24.71 4.05
C GLN A 87 -28.93 24.70 4.52
N ILE A 88 -28.42 25.85 4.90
CA ILE A 88 -27.06 26.03 5.44
C ILE A 88 -27.18 26.47 6.89
N GLN A 89 -26.52 25.72 7.76
CA GLN A 89 -26.36 26.13 9.17
C GLN A 89 -24.98 26.75 9.33
N TRP A 90 -24.92 27.98 9.77
CA TRP A 90 -23.70 28.69 10.08
C TRP A 90 -23.29 28.47 11.53
N ILE A 91 -21.99 28.22 11.74
CA ILE A 91 -21.37 28.11 13.06
C ILE A 91 -20.23 29.12 13.10
N ASP A 92 -20.34 30.09 13.96
CA ASP A 92 -19.28 31.07 14.21
C ASP A 92 -18.27 30.50 15.21
N GLY A 93 -16.98 30.59 14.89
CA GLY A 93 -15.92 30.12 15.76
C GLY A 93 -14.60 29.94 15.02
N ASP A 94 -13.65 29.42 15.76
CA ASP A 94 -12.32 29.03 15.25
C ASP A 94 -12.29 27.63 14.65
N VAL A 95 -11.10 27.20 14.22
CA VAL A 95 -10.88 25.88 13.65
C VAL A 95 -11.23 24.76 14.64
N ASP A 96 -10.97 24.97 15.94
CA ASP A 96 -11.25 23.97 16.97
C ASP A 96 -12.77 23.83 17.23
N THR A 97 -13.52 24.91 17.08
CA THR A 97 -14.99 24.89 17.11
C THR A 97 -15.58 24.19 15.91
N ALA A 98 -15.03 24.43 14.72
CA ALA A 98 -15.44 23.74 13.50
C ALA A 98 -15.19 22.23 13.61
N GLU A 99 -14.04 21.82 14.13
CA GLU A 99 -13.74 20.41 14.37
C GLU A 99 -14.67 19.73 15.37
N ARG A 100 -14.92 20.37 16.52
CA ARG A 100 -15.86 19.83 17.50
C ARG A 100 -17.25 19.65 16.92
N SER A 101 -17.69 20.60 16.11
CA SER A 101 -18.98 20.54 15.42
C SER A 101 -19.00 19.40 14.38
N PHE A 102 -17.93 19.21 13.63
CA PHE A 102 -17.78 18.09 12.68
C PHE A 102 -17.88 16.74 13.40
N PHE A 103 -17.17 16.56 14.53
CA PHE A 103 -17.25 15.33 15.30
C PHE A 103 -18.65 15.06 15.85
N ASN A 104 -19.30 16.08 16.40
CA ASN A 104 -20.65 15.96 16.96
C ASN A 104 -21.69 15.57 15.89
N ILE A 105 -21.62 16.17 14.71
CA ILE A 105 -22.53 15.87 13.60
C ILE A 105 -22.32 14.45 13.11
N ASN A 106 -21.07 14.04 12.90
CA ASN A 106 -20.76 12.72 12.34
C ASN A 106 -20.98 11.57 13.33
N GLN A 107 -20.88 11.78 14.63
CA GLN A 107 -21.23 10.76 15.63
C GLN A 107 -22.72 10.40 15.62
N GLN A 108 -23.59 11.29 15.15
CA GLN A 108 -25.04 11.09 15.13
C GLN A 108 -25.57 10.50 13.81
N ALA A 109 -24.80 10.55 12.72
CA ALA A 109 -25.25 10.13 11.39
C ALA A 109 -24.61 8.79 10.94
N THR A 110 -23.50 8.87 10.22
CA THR A 110 -22.76 7.69 9.75
C THR A 110 -21.44 7.61 10.51
N PRO A 111 -21.14 6.52 11.23
CA PRO A 111 -19.86 6.40 11.95
C PRO A 111 -18.68 6.60 11.00
N ILE A 112 -17.77 7.52 11.35
CA ILE A 112 -16.49 7.69 10.68
C ILE A 112 -15.64 6.43 10.96
N ASP A 113 -14.88 5.99 9.97
CA ASP A 113 -13.90 4.92 10.18
C ASP A 113 -12.99 5.26 11.38
N PRO A 114 -12.76 4.30 12.32
CA PRO A 114 -11.98 4.57 13.54
C PRO A 114 -10.58 5.12 13.26
N THR A 115 -9.94 4.70 12.16
CA THR A 115 -8.62 5.23 11.78
C THR A 115 -8.72 6.65 11.27
N GLU A 116 -9.71 6.95 10.45
CA GLU A 116 -9.95 8.29 9.95
C GLU A 116 -10.27 9.25 11.10
N LEU A 117 -11.10 8.81 12.06
CA LEU A 117 -11.38 9.54 13.29
C LEU A 117 -10.11 9.83 14.09
N LYS A 118 -9.25 8.82 14.29
CA LYS A 118 -7.97 8.98 14.99
C LYS A 118 -7.04 9.95 14.27
N LEU A 119 -6.95 9.87 12.94
CA LEU A 119 -6.15 10.78 12.12
C LEU A 119 -6.66 12.21 12.18
N LEU A 120 -7.96 12.42 12.33
CA LEU A 120 -8.55 13.74 12.50
C LEU A 120 -8.25 14.29 13.90
N GLN A 121 -8.46 13.49 14.95
CA GLN A 121 -8.21 13.90 16.34
C GLN A 121 -6.74 14.20 16.60
N LYS A 122 -5.82 13.47 15.98
CA LYS A 122 -4.36 13.59 16.14
C LYS A 122 -3.68 14.20 14.91
N ARG A 123 -4.35 15.14 14.24
CA ARG A 123 -3.90 15.69 12.95
C ARG A 123 -2.50 16.30 12.96
N LYS A 124 -2.01 16.78 14.11
CA LYS A 124 -0.67 17.35 14.30
C LYS A 124 0.36 16.33 14.76
N ASN A 125 -0.06 15.08 15.03
CA ASN A 125 0.87 14.03 15.40
C ASN A 125 1.76 13.65 14.19
N PRO A 126 3.08 13.46 14.39
CA PRO A 126 4.03 13.18 13.31
C PRO A 126 3.66 12.00 12.43
N ASN A 127 3.18 10.89 13.03
CA ASN A 127 2.80 9.71 12.27
C ASN A 127 1.51 9.89 11.47
N CYS A 128 0.58 10.72 11.98
CA CYS A 128 -0.64 11.07 11.25
C CYS A 128 -0.31 11.93 10.02
N ILE A 129 0.57 12.93 10.18
CA ILE A 129 1.04 13.77 9.06
C ILE A 129 1.81 12.90 8.06
N ALA A 130 2.74 12.06 8.52
CA ALA A 130 3.51 11.17 7.67
C ALA A 130 2.61 10.21 6.87
N ALA A 131 1.65 9.53 7.52
CA ALA A 131 0.74 8.62 6.82
C ALA A 131 -0.09 9.33 5.74
N ARG A 132 -0.61 10.52 6.04
CA ARG A 132 -1.39 11.32 5.07
C ARG A 132 -0.53 11.83 3.92
N SER A 133 0.71 12.25 4.19
CA SER A 133 1.63 12.68 3.13
C SER A 133 2.00 11.53 2.20
N ILE A 134 2.29 10.33 2.74
CA ILE A 134 2.56 9.12 1.96
C ILE A 134 1.37 8.77 1.06
N MET A 135 0.14 8.75 1.61
CA MET A 135 -1.05 8.43 0.84
C MET A 135 -1.29 9.36 -0.33
N ARG A 136 -0.88 10.60 -0.21
CA ARG A 136 -1.02 11.64 -1.24
C ARG A 136 0.22 11.78 -2.13
N ALA A 137 1.25 10.94 -1.94
CA ALA A 137 2.55 11.06 -2.60
C ALA A 137 3.15 12.47 -2.49
N GLY A 138 2.94 13.15 -1.35
CA GLY A 138 3.39 14.52 -1.11
C GLY A 138 2.58 15.61 -1.84
N LYS A 139 1.47 15.28 -2.49
CA LYS A 139 0.67 16.21 -3.31
C LYS A 139 -0.68 16.57 -2.66
N GLY A 140 -1.37 17.55 -3.26
CA GLY A 140 -2.73 17.96 -2.89
C GLY A 140 -2.80 18.72 -1.57
N HIS A 141 -3.87 18.52 -0.75
CA HIS A 141 -4.06 19.25 0.51
C HIS A 141 -2.95 18.92 1.51
N LYS A 142 -2.20 19.94 1.93
CA LYS A 142 -1.00 19.83 2.76
C LYS A 142 -1.36 19.99 4.24
N TYR A 143 -1.41 18.89 4.99
CA TYR A 143 -1.56 18.93 6.46
C TYR A 143 -0.31 19.49 7.15
N TRP A 144 0.75 19.74 6.38
CA TRP A 144 2.05 20.25 6.79
C TRP A 144 2.32 21.69 6.30
N HIS A 145 1.30 22.39 5.80
CA HIS A 145 1.42 23.75 5.23
C HIS A 145 1.90 24.81 6.23
N ASN A 146 1.77 24.56 7.54
CA ASN A 146 2.21 25.47 8.58
C ASN A 146 3.71 25.40 8.87
N PHE A 147 4.42 24.39 8.34
CA PHE A 147 5.86 24.24 8.49
C PHE A 147 6.63 25.15 7.53
N SER A 148 7.94 25.36 7.78
CA SER A 148 8.79 26.08 6.84
C SER A 148 8.83 25.41 5.48
N GLN A 149 9.14 26.17 4.42
CA GLN A 149 9.16 25.65 3.04
C GLN A 149 10.12 24.47 2.89
N GLU A 150 11.31 24.53 3.47
CA GLU A 150 12.30 23.44 3.44
C GLU A 150 11.77 22.13 4.06
N ILE A 151 11.03 22.27 5.17
CA ILE A 151 10.37 21.13 5.83
C ILE A 151 9.26 20.57 4.95
N GLN A 152 8.43 21.41 4.33
CA GLN A 152 7.38 20.99 3.42
C GLN A 152 7.95 20.18 2.24
N GLU A 153 8.98 20.71 1.55
CA GLU A 153 9.64 20.06 0.42
C GLU A 153 10.28 18.72 0.82
N SER A 154 10.88 18.66 2.02
CA SER A 154 11.43 17.42 2.57
C SER A 154 10.35 16.36 2.81
N ILE A 155 9.21 16.75 3.39
CA ILE A 155 8.07 15.85 3.62
C ILE A 155 7.52 15.34 2.28
N GLU A 156 7.35 16.22 1.29
CA GLU A 156 6.81 15.91 -0.03
C GLU A 156 7.71 14.92 -0.79
N THR A 157 9.01 15.15 -0.76
CA THR A 157 10.01 14.29 -1.39
C THR A 157 10.02 12.89 -0.77
N LEU A 158 10.12 12.81 0.57
CA LEU A 158 10.13 11.54 1.29
C LEU A 158 8.81 10.78 1.10
N ALA A 159 7.68 11.48 1.20
CA ALA A 159 6.36 10.89 1.04
C ALA A 159 6.14 10.32 -0.37
N SER A 160 6.59 11.04 -1.41
CA SER A 160 6.54 10.58 -2.81
C SER A 160 7.42 9.35 -3.02
N SER A 161 8.64 9.34 -2.47
CA SER A 161 9.55 8.20 -2.51
C SER A 161 8.93 6.95 -1.89
N ILE A 162 8.41 7.08 -0.66
CA ILE A 162 7.77 5.97 0.07
C ILE A 162 6.53 5.46 -0.67
N ASN A 163 5.67 6.37 -1.17
CA ASN A 163 4.47 6.00 -1.92
C ASN A 163 4.81 5.14 -3.13
N ARG A 164 5.80 5.58 -3.93
CA ARG A 164 6.27 4.83 -5.10
C ARG A 164 6.80 3.45 -4.71
N LEU A 165 7.67 3.37 -3.70
CA LEU A 165 8.23 2.09 -3.24
C LEU A 165 7.16 1.12 -2.74
N LEU A 166 6.11 1.61 -2.09
CA LEU A 166 5.04 0.76 -1.56
C LEU A 166 4.06 0.28 -2.63
N PHE A 167 3.72 1.13 -3.61
CA PHE A 167 2.55 0.92 -4.45
C PHE A 167 2.84 0.70 -5.94
N ASP A 168 4.07 0.83 -6.39
CA ASP A 168 4.43 0.51 -7.76
C ASP A 168 5.00 -0.92 -7.85
N PRO A 169 4.68 -1.64 -8.94
CA PRO A 169 3.77 -1.31 -10.03
C PRO A 169 2.29 -1.48 -9.65
N ILE A 170 1.37 -0.89 -10.43
CA ILE A 170 -0.08 -1.10 -10.24
C ILE A 170 -0.46 -2.52 -10.65
N ILE A 171 -1.21 -3.21 -9.79
CA ILE A 171 -1.64 -4.60 -10.03
C ILE A 171 -2.74 -4.64 -11.09
N GLN A 172 -2.54 -5.49 -12.11
CA GLN A 172 -3.56 -5.87 -13.08
C GLN A 172 -4.02 -7.31 -12.80
N ARG A 173 -5.34 -7.54 -12.82
CA ARG A 173 -5.92 -8.87 -12.58
C ARG A 173 -6.58 -9.44 -13.83
N PRO A 174 -6.47 -10.74 -14.15
CA PRO A 174 -5.64 -11.73 -13.43
C PRO A 174 -4.15 -11.41 -13.54
N ILE A 175 -3.38 -11.81 -12.52
CA ILE A 175 -1.94 -11.55 -12.44
C ILE A 175 -1.21 -12.22 -13.60
N LYS A 176 -0.34 -11.44 -14.26
CA LYS A 176 0.49 -11.88 -15.40
C LYS A 176 1.97 -11.46 -15.26
N THR A 177 2.36 -11.06 -14.05
CA THR A 177 3.73 -10.74 -13.67
C THR A 177 3.99 -11.18 -12.24
N LEU A 178 5.22 -11.53 -11.88
CA LEU A 178 5.61 -11.74 -10.48
C LEU A 178 5.97 -10.43 -9.78
N ASP A 179 6.29 -9.39 -10.54
CA ASP A 179 6.62 -8.06 -9.99
C ASP A 179 5.35 -7.39 -9.47
N LEU A 180 5.02 -7.67 -8.22
CA LEU A 180 3.91 -7.08 -7.50
C LEU A 180 4.42 -5.94 -6.59
N PRO A 181 3.62 -4.91 -6.31
CA PRO A 181 4.01 -3.88 -5.35
C PRO A 181 4.13 -4.46 -3.94
N ILE A 182 4.82 -3.77 -3.05
CA ILE A 182 4.89 -4.18 -1.64
C ILE A 182 3.50 -4.19 -1.01
N CYS A 183 2.66 -3.19 -1.33
CA CYS A 183 1.28 -3.08 -0.87
C CYS A 183 0.31 -2.93 -2.04
N ASP A 184 -0.79 -3.66 -2.02
CA ASP A 184 -1.91 -3.47 -2.95
C ASP A 184 -2.82 -2.32 -2.47
N ARG A 185 -3.26 -1.45 -3.39
CA ARG A 185 -4.21 -0.37 -3.08
C ARG A 185 -5.62 -0.95 -2.93
N ASN A 186 -6.14 -0.91 -1.72
CA ASN A 186 -7.50 -1.36 -1.40
C ASN A 186 -8.23 -0.31 -0.52
N ASN A 187 -9.48 -0.57 -0.19
CA ASN A 187 -10.32 0.37 0.57
C ASN A 187 -9.77 0.72 1.98
N ASN A 188 -8.89 -0.11 2.55
CA ASN A 188 -8.34 0.09 3.89
C ASN A 188 -6.88 0.57 3.85
N ILE A 189 -6.42 1.09 2.72
CA ILE A 189 -5.01 1.44 2.52
C ILE A 189 -4.53 2.55 3.47
N LEU A 190 -5.39 3.51 3.81
CA LEU A 190 -5.04 4.57 4.76
C LEU A 190 -4.76 3.99 6.16
N THR A 191 -5.58 3.05 6.60
CA THR A 191 -5.37 2.32 7.86
C THR A 191 -4.05 1.56 7.81
N LEU A 192 -3.79 0.83 6.72
CA LEU A 192 -2.55 0.09 6.54
C LEU A 192 -1.31 0.99 6.64
N VAL A 193 -1.31 2.12 5.92
CA VAL A 193 -0.16 3.05 5.92
C VAL A 193 0.02 3.70 7.29
N TYR A 194 -1.07 4.11 7.95
CA TYR A 194 -0.99 4.68 9.30
C TYR A 194 -0.45 3.66 10.32
N GLU A 195 -0.96 2.44 10.32
CA GLU A 195 -0.48 1.36 11.19
C GLU A 195 0.98 1.03 10.89
N PHE A 196 1.38 0.98 9.62
CA PHE A 196 2.76 0.74 9.21
C PHE A 196 3.70 1.84 9.71
N VAL A 197 3.37 3.12 9.47
CA VAL A 197 4.17 4.25 9.97
C VAL A 197 4.29 4.20 11.49
N SER A 198 3.18 3.96 12.20
CA SER A 198 3.15 3.85 13.66
C SER A 198 3.97 2.66 14.16
N PHE A 199 3.87 1.51 13.49
CA PHE A 199 4.61 0.30 13.81
C PHE A 199 6.12 0.48 13.65
N VAL A 200 6.56 1.11 12.54
CA VAL A 200 7.99 1.39 12.30
C VAL A 200 8.55 2.36 13.32
N ASN A 201 7.78 3.36 13.74
CA ASN A 201 8.26 4.42 14.61
C ASN A 201 8.10 4.13 16.10
N ASN A 202 7.51 2.98 16.51
CA ASN A 202 7.26 2.58 17.90
C ASN A 202 6.64 3.72 18.72
N ASP A 203 5.62 4.37 18.17
CA ASP A 203 5.16 5.65 18.68
C ASP A 203 4.31 5.48 19.93
N THR A 204 4.92 5.78 21.08
CA THR A 204 4.25 5.88 22.38
C THR A 204 3.96 7.32 22.78
N LYS A 205 4.52 8.33 22.09
CA LYS A 205 4.33 9.75 22.39
C LYS A 205 3.29 10.37 21.50
N GLU A 206 2.29 10.96 22.13
CA GLU A 206 1.13 11.59 21.48
C GLU A 206 1.31 13.10 21.27
N GLU A 207 2.54 13.61 21.31
CA GLU A 207 2.82 15.04 21.20
C GLU A 207 2.66 15.54 19.76
N ASP A 208 2.12 16.76 19.64
CA ASP A 208 1.98 17.46 18.37
C ASP A 208 3.35 17.87 17.80
N ASP A 209 3.54 17.74 16.52
CA ASP A 209 4.72 18.26 15.83
C ASP A 209 4.48 19.71 15.41
N LEU A 210 5.20 20.62 16.04
CA LEU A 210 5.07 22.05 15.78
C LEU A 210 6.04 22.56 14.70
N THR A 211 7.11 21.80 14.43
CA THR A 211 8.18 22.22 13.51
C THR A 211 8.26 21.37 12.23
N GLY A 212 7.67 20.18 12.24
CA GLY A 212 7.74 19.20 11.17
C GLY A 212 8.96 18.28 11.21
N GLU A 213 9.92 18.54 12.12
CA GLU A 213 11.11 17.70 12.23
C GLU A 213 10.82 16.28 12.72
N ALA A 214 9.84 16.12 13.63
CA ALA A 214 9.43 14.80 14.08
C ALA A 214 8.77 14.01 12.93
N THR A 215 7.97 14.68 12.08
CA THR A 215 7.39 14.11 10.88
C THR A 215 8.46 13.64 9.89
N ILE A 216 9.51 14.46 9.64
CA ILE A 216 10.64 14.06 8.79
C ILE A 216 11.37 12.85 9.38
N ARG A 217 11.60 12.80 10.69
CA ARG A 217 12.21 11.62 11.33
C ARG A 217 11.37 10.36 11.15
N SER A 218 10.05 10.49 11.31
CA SER A 218 9.11 9.37 11.07
C SER A 218 9.14 8.90 9.62
N LEU A 219 9.14 9.81 8.66
CA LEU A 219 9.24 9.48 7.24
C LEU A 219 10.58 8.83 6.88
N LYS A 220 11.71 9.35 7.36
CA LYS A 220 13.04 8.75 7.11
C LYS A 220 13.15 7.32 7.65
N ARG A 221 12.62 7.04 8.85
CA ARG A 221 12.60 5.67 9.39
C ARG A 221 11.71 4.75 8.55
N THR A 222 10.56 5.25 8.13
CA THR A 222 9.63 4.52 7.28
C THR A 222 10.25 4.23 5.92
N GLU A 223 10.89 5.23 5.29
CA GLU A 223 11.59 5.05 4.01
C GLU A 223 12.71 4.01 4.11
N ARG A 224 13.56 4.11 5.16
CA ARG A 224 14.62 3.12 5.40
C ARG A 224 14.06 1.70 5.48
N MET A 225 12.94 1.50 6.18
CA MET A 225 12.31 0.18 6.30
C MET A 225 11.84 -0.36 4.96
N VAL A 226 11.21 0.47 4.13
CA VAL A 226 10.78 0.08 2.78
C VAL A 226 11.98 -0.15 1.86
N GLN A 227 13.05 0.64 1.98
CA GLN A 227 14.29 0.44 1.23
C GLN A 227 14.97 -0.88 1.59
N LEU A 228 15.01 -1.25 2.88
CA LEU A 228 15.52 -2.55 3.31
C LEU A 228 14.70 -3.70 2.74
N PHE A 229 13.38 -3.52 2.63
CA PHE A 229 12.48 -4.52 2.06
C PHE A 229 12.82 -4.80 0.60
N SER A 230 12.64 -3.84 -0.28
CA SER A 230 12.86 -3.99 -1.73
C SER A 230 13.08 -2.61 -2.38
N SER A 231 14.31 -2.34 -2.79
CA SER A 231 14.69 -1.14 -3.51
C SER A 231 16.03 -1.34 -4.22
N VAL A 232 16.49 -0.35 -4.98
CA VAL A 232 17.84 -0.33 -5.58
C VAL A 232 18.92 0.12 -4.60
N ALA A 233 18.57 0.53 -3.38
CA ALA A 233 19.54 0.98 -2.37
C ALA A 233 20.47 -0.16 -1.96
N PRO A 234 21.78 0.12 -1.71
CA PRO A 234 22.77 -0.89 -1.34
C PRO A 234 22.40 -1.72 -0.11
N CYS A 235 21.60 -1.18 0.80
CA CYS A 235 21.11 -1.86 2.00
C CYS A 235 19.93 -2.80 1.75
N SER A 236 19.34 -2.81 0.56
CA SER A 236 18.13 -3.57 0.27
C SER A 236 18.39 -5.08 0.30
N TYR A 237 17.67 -5.78 1.17
CA TYR A 237 17.66 -7.24 1.20
C TYR A 237 16.95 -7.85 -0.02
N GLY A 238 16.13 -7.06 -0.73
CA GLY A 238 15.40 -7.49 -1.91
C GLY A 238 14.38 -8.59 -1.64
N LEU A 239 13.61 -8.47 -0.55
CA LEU A 239 12.51 -9.40 -0.30
C LEU A 239 11.50 -9.26 -1.43
N HIS A 240 11.15 -10.38 -2.06
CA HIS A 240 10.21 -10.35 -3.18
C HIS A 240 8.77 -10.23 -2.68
N PRO A 241 8.01 -9.15 -3.00
CA PRO A 241 6.67 -8.92 -2.45
C PRO A 241 5.73 -10.12 -2.58
N LEU A 242 5.76 -10.84 -3.70
CA LEU A 242 4.95 -12.04 -3.90
C LEU A 242 5.07 -13.03 -2.73
N LEU A 243 6.28 -13.28 -2.23
CA LEU A 243 6.54 -14.30 -1.20
C LEU A 243 6.14 -13.83 0.20
N TYR A 244 6.30 -12.54 0.46
CA TYR A 244 6.20 -12.00 1.81
C TYR A 244 4.92 -11.20 2.08
N CYS A 245 4.21 -10.77 1.04
CA CYS A 245 3.03 -9.91 1.17
C CYS A 245 1.75 -10.49 0.55
N TYR A 246 1.88 -11.50 -0.31
CA TYR A 246 0.75 -12.04 -1.08
C TYR A 246 0.56 -13.54 -0.82
N SER A 247 -0.64 -14.02 -1.09
CA SER A 247 -0.92 -15.46 -1.18
C SER A 247 -0.51 -16.01 -2.54
N ASN A 248 -0.46 -17.33 -2.69
CA ASN A 248 -0.22 -18.01 -3.97
C ASN A 248 -1.28 -17.70 -5.06
N LYS A 249 -2.44 -17.15 -4.66
CA LYS A 249 -3.48 -16.61 -5.57
C LYS A 249 -3.24 -15.13 -5.92
N GLY A 250 -2.16 -14.53 -5.43
CA GLY A 250 -1.82 -13.12 -5.64
C GLY A 250 -2.72 -12.14 -4.88
N ASN A 251 -3.32 -12.57 -3.78
CA ASN A 251 -4.09 -11.69 -2.91
C ASN A 251 -3.19 -11.09 -1.84
N PHE A 252 -3.19 -9.77 -1.74
CA PHE A 252 -2.44 -9.05 -0.72
C PHE A 252 -2.95 -9.39 0.70
N ARG A 253 -2.01 -9.64 1.61
CA ARG A 253 -2.27 -9.96 3.01
C ARG A 253 -1.57 -8.94 3.93
N PRO A 254 -2.30 -7.97 4.49
CA PRO A 254 -1.72 -6.97 5.41
C PRO A 254 -0.91 -7.58 6.56
N ALA A 255 -1.39 -8.68 7.16
CA ALA A 255 -0.68 -9.37 8.23
C ALA A 255 0.67 -9.94 7.78
N SER A 256 0.76 -10.47 6.55
CA SER A 256 2.02 -10.95 5.96
C SER A 256 3.00 -9.80 5.74
N PHE A 257 2.52 -8.66 5.26
CA PHE A 257 3.32 -7.43 5.12
C PHE A 257 3.92 -7.01 6.47
N TYR A 258 3.12 -6.92 7.54
CA TYR A 258 3.65 -6.59 8.88
C TYR A 258 4.62 -7.66 9.40
N GLY A 259 4.35 -8.94 9.11
CA GLY A 259 5.26 -10.04 9.43
C GLY A 259 6.61 -9.91 8.72
N ALA A 260 6.61 -9.51 7.46
CA ALA A 260 7.83 -9.23 6.70
C ALA A 260 8.61 -8.03 7.26
N ILE A 261 7.93 -6.96 7.68
CA ILE A 261 8.57 -5.81 8.33
C ILE A 261 9.23 -6.22 9.64
N GLU A 262 8.59 -7.06 10.46
CA GLU A 262 9.17 -7.58 11.70
C GLU A 262 10.36 -8.52 11.42
N PHE A 263 10.26 -9.32 10.36
CA PHE A 263 11.36 -10.17 9.93
C PHE A 263 12.58 -9.33 9.46
N ILE A 264 12.37 -8.24 8.71
CA ILE A 264 13.43 -7.29 8.33
C ILE A 264 14.10 -6.70 9.57
N ARG A 265 13.34 -6.32 10.59
CA ARG A 265 13.91 -5.83 11.86
C ARG A 265 14.83 -6.89 12.50
N THR A 266 14.40 -8.15 12.47
CA THR A 266 15.20 -9.26 12.98
C THR A 266 16.48 -9.43 12.16
N LEU A 267 16.42 -9.33 10.83
CA LEU A 267 17.59 -9.39 9.96
C LEU A 267 18.56 -8.21 10.20
N ASP A 268 18.02 -6.98 10.33
CA ASP A 268 18.83 -5.75 10.52
C ASP A 268 19.52 -5.69 11.90
N THR A 269 18.94 -6.34 12.91
CA THR A 269 19.47 -6.34 14.29
C THR A 269 20.23 -7.59 14.69
N ASN A 270 20.14 -8.69 13.91
CA ASN A 270 20.79 -9.95 14.23
C ASN A 270 21.66 -10.46 13.06
N PRO A 271 22.98 -10.18 13.10
CA PRO A 271 23.90 -10.60 12.02
C PRO A 271 23.96 -12.11 11.79
N ALA A 272 23.72 -12.93 12.83
CA ALA A 272 23.73 -14.39 12.69
C ALA A 272 22.51 -14.88 11.88
N ILE A 273 21.33 -14.32 12.16
CA ILE A 273 20.11 -14.63 11.40
C ILE A 273 20.25 -14.12 9.95
N LEU A 274 20.80 -12.92 9.76
CA LEU A 274 21.06 -12.37 8.43
C LEU A 274 22.00 -13.26 7.61
N LYS A 275 23.09 -13.75 8.22
CA LYS A 275 24.00 -14.70 7.58
C LYS A 275 23.27 -15.97 7.17
N SER A 276 22.53 -16.60 8.09
CA SER A 276 21.73 -17.79 7.80
C SER A 276 20.71 -17.54 6.68
N PHE A 277 20.08 -16.36 6.68
CA PHE A 277 19.13 -15.97 5.62
C PHE A 277 19.80 -15.93 4.25
N ILE A 278 20.98 -15.34 4.14
CA ILE A 278 21.70 -15.27 2.86
C ILE A 278 22.13 -16.67 2.38
N GLU A 279 22.65 -17.50 3.30
CA GLU A 279 23.16 -18.83 2.97
C GLU A 279 22.02 -19.82 2.61
N GLN A 280 20.85 -19.70 3.25
CA GLN A 280 19.73 -20.64 3.07
C GLN A 280 18.55 -20.03 2.30
N ARG A 281 18.71 -18.84 1.75
CA ARG A 281 17.61 -18.07 1.18
C ARG A 281 16.79 -18.81 0.14
N LYS A 282 17.47 -19.51 -0.77
CA LYS A 282 16.77 -20.27 -1.80
C LYS A 282 15.85 -21.34 -1.20
N ASN A 283 16.38 -22.17 -0.31
CA ASN A 283 15.63 -23.24 0.35
C ASN A 283 14.47 -22.68 1.18
N PHE A 284 14.75 -21.59 1.90
CA PHE A 284 13.76 -20.89 2.72
C PHE A 284 12.64 -20.28 1.89
N GLU A 285 12.94 -19.55 0.80
CA GLU A 285 11.94 -18.93 -0.06
C GLU A 285 11.11 -19.98 -0.82
N ASP A 286 11.73 -21.05 -1.31
CA ASP A 286 11.02 -22.16 -1.94
C ASP A 286 10.06 -22.81 -0.93
N PHE A 287 10.51 -23.05 0.32
CA PHE A 287 9.69 -23.63 1.36
C PHE A 287 8.47 -22.77 1.74
N ILE A 288 8.64 -21.46 1.95
CA ILE A 288 7.52 -20.59 2.31
C ILE A 288 6.52 -20.43 1.17
N PHE A 289 6.98 -20.48 -0.08
CA PHE A 289 6.12 -20.48 -1.26
C PHE A 289 5.27 -21.75 -1.37
N GLU A 290 5.90 -22.92 -1.24
CA GLU A 290 5.21 -24.22 -1.31
C GLU A 290 4.27 -24.45 -0.13
N ASN A 291 4.58 -23.87 1.03
CA ASN A 291 3.84 -24.05 2.28
C ASN A 291 3.11 -22.77 2.73
N ASP A 292 2.59 -21.96 1.80
CA ASP A 292 1.89 -20.70 2.05
C ASP A 292 0.73 -20.83 3.04
N ILE A 293 0.11 -22.02 3.11
CA ILE A 293 -0.96 -22.33 4.07
C ILE A 293 -0.52 -22.11 5.52
N ALA A 294 0.74 -22.33 5.87
CA ALA A 294 1.23 -22.13 7.22
C ALA A 294 1.11 -20.67 7.68
N VAL A 295 1.47 -19.73 6.80
CA VAL A 295 1.32 -18.29 7.09
C VAL A 295 -0.16 -17.92 7.22
N GLN A 296 -1.04 -18.47 6.37
CA GLN A 296 -2.48 -18.24 6.48
C GLN A 296 -3.03 -18.75 7.82
N ARG A 297 -2.64 -19.94 8.28
CA ARG A 297 -3.05 -20.51 9.58
C ARG A 297 -2.55 -19.67 10.77
N ILE A 298 -1.35 -19.09 10.68
CA ILE A 298 -0.85 -18.15 11.69
C ILE A 298 -1.77 -16.91 11.74
N ILE A 299 -2.11 -16.32 10.59
CA ILE A 299 -2.98 -15.15 10.50
C ILE A 299 -4.36 -15.44 11.10
N ASP A 300 -4.94 -16.58 10.78
CA ASP A 300 -6.27 -16.98 11.27
C ASP A 300 -6.27 -17.24 12.79
N THR A 301 -5.17 -17.78 13.32
CA THR A 301 -5.05 -18.13 14.73
C THR A 301 -4.75 -16.94 15.64
N TYR A 302 -3.87 -16.03 15.21
CA TYR A 302 -3.40 -14.92 16.04
C TYR A 302 -4.05 -13.59 15.71
N ARG A 303 -5.19 -13.60 15.01
CA ARG A 303 -5.91 -12.45 14.48
C ARG A 303 -5.19 -11.74 13.33
N ARG A 304 -5.97 -11.07 12.50
CA ARG A 304 -5.48 -10.37 11.31
C ARG A 304 -4.75 -9.07 11.69
N GLY A 305 -3.83 -8.63 10.82
CA GLY A 305 -3.11 -7.36 10.97
C GLY A 305 -1.85 -7.47 11.83
N LEU A 306 -1.51 -6.41 12.53
CA LEU A 306 -0.29 -6.26 13.33
C LEU A 306 -0.07 -7.34 14.39
N GLN A 307 -1.16 -7.91 14.94
CA GLN A 307 -1.07 -8.92 16.00
C GLN A 307 -0.39 -10.22 15.53
N SER A 308 -0.50 -10.55 14.23
CA SER A 308 0.17 -11.71 13.64
C SER A 308 1.63 -11.48 13.28
N ALA A 309 2.09 -10.21 13.22
CA ALA A 309 3.39 -9.84 12.67
C ALA A 309 4.56 -10.61 13.32
N ARG A 310 4.62 -10.58 14.65
CA ARG A 310 5.67 -11.28 15.41
C ARG A 310 5.61 -12.80 15.20
N HIS A 311 4.43 -13.38 15.15
CA HIS A 311 4.27 -14.82 14.98
C HIS A 311 4.71 -15.29 13.59
N ILE A 312 4.47 -14.47 12.56
CA ILE A 312 4.95 -14.73 11.20
C ILE A 312 6.47 -14.62 11.13
N SER A 313 7.06 -13.56 11.71
CA SER A 313 8.50 -13.40 11.80
C SER A 313 9.17 -14.55 12.56
N ASP A 314 8.64 -14.92 13.71
CA ASP A 314 9.12 -16.07 14.51
C ASP A 314 9.06 -17.38 13.72
N TYR A 315 8.00 -17.56 12.89
CA TYR A 315 7.88 -18.73 12.02
C TYR A 315 8.98 -18.71 10.95
N TYR A 316 9.23 -17.58 10.30
CA TYR A 316 10.29 -17.45 9.31
C TYR A 316 11.67 -17.73 9.90
N VAL A 317 11.95 -17.20 11.09
CA VAL A 317 13.22 -17.46 11.81
C VAL A 317 13.33 -18.95 12.20
N CYS A 318 12.24 -19.58 12.61
CA CYS A 318 12.22 -21.03 12.92
C CYS A 318 12.57 -21.86 11.68
N VAL A 319 11.89 -21.64 10.56
CA VAL A 319 12.14 -22.32 9.29
C VAL A 319 13.60 -22.13 8.84
N LEU A 320 14.08 -20.89 8.92
CA LEU A 320 15.45 -20.54 8.55
C LEU A 320 16.50 -21.28 9.40
N ASN A 321 16.31 -21.33 10.70
CA ASN A 321 17.21 -22.05 11.63
C ASN A 321 17.21 -23.56 11.39
N LEU A 322 16.08 -24.14 11.01
CA LEU A 322 15.98 -25.56 10.66
C LEU A 322 16.78 -25.86 9.39
N PHE A 323 16.68 -25.03 8.35
CA PHE A 323 17.54 -25.16 7.16
C PHE A 323 19.02 -24.93 7.47
N ALA A 324 19.35 -23.92 8.31
CA ALA A 324 20.72 -23.66 8.73
C ALA A 324 21.33 -24.84 9.54
N SER A 325 20.50 -25.67 10.19
CA SER A 325 20.94 -26.93 10.82
C SER A 325 21.10 -28.10 9.86
N GLY A 326 20.96 -27.89 8.54
CA GLY A 326 21.14 -28.88 7.50
C GLY A 326 19.94 -29.77 7.21
N LYS A 327 18.74 -29.43 7.70
CA LYS A 327 17.53 -30.21 7.45
C LYS A 327 17.00 -30.03 6.03
N THR A 328 16.44 -31.09 5.47
CA THR A 328 15.68 -31.09 4.23
C THR A 328 14.31 -30.47 4.41
N SER A 329 13.61 -30.09 3.33
CA SER A 329 12.25 -29.54 3.37
C SER A 329 11.26 -30.45 4.12
N VAL A 330 11.37 -31.78 3.96
CA VAL A 330 10.52 -32.75 4.65
C VAL A 330 10.78 -32.74 6.15
N GLU A 331 12.06 -32.80 6.57
CA GLU A 331 12.44 -32.75 7.98
C GLU A 331 12.08 -31.39 8.64
N VAL A 332 12.09 -30.30 7.86
CA VAL A 332 11.59 -28.99 8.33
C VAL A 332 10.09 -29.05 8.59
N GLN A 333 9.29 -29.61 7.67
CA GLN A 333 7.84 -29.83 7.88
C GLN A 333 7.56 -30.67 9.14
N GLU A 334 8.24 -31.81 9.29
CA GLU A 334 8.11 -32.69 10.45
C GLU A 334 8.49 -31.97 11.75
N SER A 335 9.59 -31.20 11.74
CA SER A 335 10.03 -30.43 12.89
C SER A 335 9.04 -29.34 13.31
N ILE A 336 8.38 -28.69 12.35
CA ILE A 336 7.35 -27.69 12.61
C ILE A 336 6.10 -28.36 13.19
N LEU A 337 5.67 -29.49 12.63
CA LEU A 337 4.51 -30.26 13.14
C LEU A 337 4.73 -30.77 14.56
N ALA A 338 5.96 -31.19 14.88
CA ALA A 338 6.33 -31.65 16.21
C ALA A 338 6.49 -30.51 17.23
N ASN A 339 6.65 -29.26 16.80
CA ASN A 339 6.91 -28.13 17.67
C ASN A 339 5.64 -27.70 18.43
N PRO A 340 5.62 -27.71 19.79
CA PRO A 340 4.46 -27.32 20.58
C PRO A 340 3.91 -25.92 20.26
N LYS A 341 4.80 -25.00 19.86
CA LYS A 341 4.41 -23.62 19.47
C LYS A 341 3.42 -23.59 18.31
N TYR A 342 3.52 -24.56 17.38
CA TYR A 342 2.72 -24.61 16.16
C TYR A 342 1.60 -25.65 16.17
N GLN A 343 1.50 -26.51 17.20
CA GLN A 343 0.46 -27.53 17.29
C GLN A 343 -0.96 -26.99 17.20
N ARG A 344 -1.22 -25.81 17.82
CA ARG A 344 -2.54 -25.16 17.75
C ARG A 344 -2.92 -24.66 16.36
N LEU A 345 -1.98 -24.50 15.45
CA LEU A 345 -2.24 -24.06 14.08
C LEU A 345 -2.88 -25.17 13.23
N LYS A 346 -2.84 -26.42 13.69
CA LYS A 346 -3.36 -27.59 12.96
C LYS A 346 -2.85 -27.59 11.51
N LEU A 347 -1.54 -27.40 11.34
CA LEU A 347 -0.92 -27.36 10.02
C LEU A 347 -1.05 -28.70 9.33
N THR A 348 -1.42 -28.65 8.05
CA THR A 348 -1.32 -29.77 7.12
C THR A 348 -0.54 -29.27 5.92
N PHE A 349 0.54 -29.94 5.57
CA PHE A 349 1.34 -29.59 4.40
C PHE A 349 0.88 -30.35 3.14
N SER A 350 -0.28 -30.99 3.18
CA SER A 350 -0.91 -31.60 2.01
C SER A 350 -1.73 -30.54 1.27
N PRO A 351 -1.65 -30.48 -0.06
CA PRO A 351 -2.47 -29.58 -0.84
C PRO A 351 -3.95 -29.91 -0.65
N GLU A 352 -4.74 -28.96 -0.16
CA GLU A 352 -6.19 -29.04 -0.24
C GLU A 352 -6.60 -28.87 -1.70
N LEU A 353 -7.05 -29.97 -2.34
CA LEU A 353 -7.61 -29.93 -3.68
C LEU A 353 -8.97 -29.23 -3.61
N GLU A 354 -9.00 -27.90 -3.86
CA GLU A 354 -10.24 -27.22 -4.21
C GLU A 354 -10.70 -27.70 -5.59
N VAL A 355 -11.59 -28.68 -5.62
CA VAL A 355 -12.24 -29.11 -6.88
C VAL A 355 -13.26 -28.06 -7.23
N THR A 356 -12.90 -27.11 -8.07
CA THR A 356 -13.83 -26.15 -8.68
C THR A 356 -14.34 -26.73 -10.01
N THR A 357 -15.67 -26.95 -10.11
CA THR A 357 -16.32 -27.33 -11.37
C THR A 357 -16.62 -26.07 -12.17
N GLY A 358 -16.10 -25.94 -13.40
CA GLY A 358 -16.41 -24.86 -14.32
C GLY A 358 -15.20 -24.11 -14.88
N ALA A 359 -15.43 -22.89 -15.39
CA ALA A 359 -14.39 -22.07 -15.99
C ALA A 359 -13.44 -21.48 -14.92
N PHE A 360 -12.17 -21.30 -15.27
CA PHE A 360 -11.19 -20.64 -14.40
C PHE A 360 -11.65 -19.21 -14.02
N ASN A 361 -11.75 -18.94 -12.73
CA ASN A 361 -11.95 -17.60 -12.21
C ASN A 361 -10.63 -16.79 -12.22
N SER A 362 -10.68 -15.49 -11.92
CA SER A 362 -9.50 -14.60 -11.92
C SER A 362 -8.42 -15.05 -10.93
N GLY A 363 -8.80 -15.56 -9.76
CA GLY A 363 -7.87 -16.07 -8.74
C GLY A 363 -7.12 -17.30 -9.22
N ASN A 364 -7.83 -18.29 -9.74
CA ASN A 364 -7.24 -19.52 -10.25
C ASN A 364 -6.33 -19.25 -11.45
N LYS A 365 -6.69 -18.30 -12.35
CA LYS A 365 -5.82 -17.87 -13.45
C LYS A 365 -4.53 -17.23 -12.93
N SER A 366 -4.61 -16.41 -11.89
CA SER A 366 -3.44 -15.81 -11.25
C SER A 366 -2.55 -16.87 -10.60
N GLU A 367 -3.15 -17.83 -9.89
CA GLU A 367 -2.41 -18.92 -9.21
C GLU A 367 -1.63 -19.78 -10.20
N VAL A 368 -2.27 -20.21 -11.31
CA VAL A 368 -1.60 -20.98 -12.37
C VAL A 368 -0.43 -20.19 -12.94
N TYR A 369 -0.63 -18.89 -13.24
CA TYR A 369 0.46 -18.07 -13.76
C TYR A 369 1.61 -17.95 -12.75
N ILE A 370 1.30 -17.64 -11.48
CA ILE A 370 2.30 -17.47 -10.42
C ILE A 370 3.13 -18.75 -10.24
N GLN A 371 2.48 -19.92 -10.17
CA GLN A 371 3.16 -21.19 -10.01
C GLN A 371 4.13 -21.50 -11.17
N GLU A 372 3.71 -21.27 -12.42
CA GLU A 372 4.56 -21.51 -13.59
C GLU A 372 5.67 -20.47 -13.74
N ALA A 373 5.37 -19.20 -13.49
CA ALA A 373 6.35 -18.13 -13.58
C ALA A 373 7.42 -18.23 -12.48
N TYR A 374 7.04 -18.62 -11.26
CA TYR A 374 7.96 -18.80 -10.14
C TYR A 374 9.09 -19.76 -10.42
N LYS A 375 8.81 -20.89 -11.10
CA LYS A 375 9.79 -21.91 -11.48
C LYS A 375 10.88 -21.36 -12.41
N LYS A 376 10.55 -20.33 -13.21
CA LYS A 376 11.41 -19.76 -14.26
C LYS A 376 11.93 -18.37 -13.91
N ALA A 377 11.55 -17.84 -12.78
CA ALA A 377 11.89 -16.47 -12.39
C ALA A 377 13.39 -16.30 -12.13
N PRO A 378 13.96 -15.13 -12.44
CA PRO A 378 15.36 -14.85 -12.18
C PRO A 378 15.65 -14.86 -10.69
N ARG A 379 16.83 -15.39 -10.34
CA ARG A 379 17.29 -15.51 -8.96
C ARG A 379 18.65 -14.86 -8.78
N CYS A 380 18.91 -14.38 -7.59
CA CYS A 380 20.20 -13.82 -7.21
C CYS A 380 21.30 -14.88 -7.31
N ALA A 381 22.37 -14.59 -8.06
CA ALA A 381 23.50 -15.50 -8.23
C ALA A 381 24.28 -15.78 -6.93
N ILE A 382 24.13 -14.94 -5.89
CA ILE A 382 24.83 -15.08 -4.61
C ILE A 382 24.01 -15.89 -3.61
N CYS A 383 22.75 -15.51 -3.35
CA CYS A 383 21.92 -16.12 -2.31
C CYS A 383 20.81 -17.04 -2.85
N GLY A 384 20.60 -17.11 -4.16
CA GLY A 384 19.55 -17.93 -4.80
C GLY A 384 18.12 -17.43 -4.59
N GLY A 385 17.92 -16.31 -3.90
CA GLY A 385 16.59 -15.72 -3.65
C GLY A 385 15.97 -15.11 -4.89
N LEU A 386 14.65 -15.00 -4.92
CA LEU A 386 13.88 -14.47 -6.03
C LEU A 386 14.17 -12.98 -6.24
N LEU A 387 14.38 -12.56 -7.48
CA LEU A 387 14.67 -11.17 -7.83
C LEU A 387 13.40 -10.43 -8.25
N HIS A 388 13.21 -9.23 -7.70
CA HIS A 388 12.15 -8.29 -8.07
C HIS A 388 12.74 -7.12 -8.86
N THR A 389 12.05 -6.64 -9.90
CA THR A 389 12.55 -5.56 -10.79
C THR A 389 13.04 -4.31 -10.04
N HIS A 390 12.41 -3.96 -8.92
CA HIS A 390 12.82 -2.83 -8.08
C HIS A 390 14.02 -3.11 -7.17
N SER A 391 14.58 -4.34 -7.19
CA SER A 391 15.68 -4.74 -6.30
C SER A 391 16.69 -5.63 -7.01
N ILE A 392 17.11 -5.19 -8.19
CA ILE A 392 18.15 -5.84 -8.99
C ILE A 392 19.41 -4.98 -9.01
N SER A 393 20.55 -5.60 -8.80
CA SER A 393 21.88 -5.05 -9.02
C SER A 393 22.66 -5.95 -9.97
N ILE A 394 23.48 -5.35 -10.81
CA ILE A 394 24.43 -6.08 -11.64
C ILE A 394 25.77 -6.15 -10.92
N ASP A 395 26.21 -7.36 -10.62
CA ASP A 395 27.47 -7.63 -9.97
C ASP A 395 28.49 -8.20 -10.96
N HIS A 396 29.78 -7.99 -10.71
CA HIS A 396 30.86 -8.57 -11.50
C HIS A 396 31.17 -9.98 -11.01
N ILE A 397 31.11 -10.99 -11.86
CA ILE A 397 31.54 -12.37 -11.53
C ILE A 397 33.00 -12.34 -11.06
N GLN A 398 33.90 -11.83 -11.89
CA GLN A 398 35.27 -11.46 -11.49
C GLN A 398 35.29 -10.01 -11.02
N ARG A 399 35.74 -9.77 -9.78
CA ARG A 399 35.73 -8.43 -9.17
C ARG A 399 36.62 -7.44 -9.93
N LYS A 400 36.23 -6.16 -9.98
CA LYS A 400 37.06 -5.10 -10.59
C LYS A 400 38.47 -5.05 -10.04
N ARG A 401 38.65 -5.21 -8.72
CA ARG A 401 39.97 -5.24 -8.06
C ARG A 401 40.84 -6.44 -8.48
N ASP A 402 40.23 -7.50 -8.99
CA ASP A 402 40.88 -8.72 -9.49
C ASP A 402 41.00 -8.70 -11.01
N GLY A 403 40.84 -7.54 -11.66
CA GLY A 403 40.97 -7.34 -13.11
C GLY A 403 39.70 -7.62 -13.92
N GLY A 404 38.53 -7.79 -13.27
CA GLY A 404 37.27 -8.02 -13.96
C GLY A 404 36.82 -6.82 -14.78
N LEU A 405 36.44 -7.06 -16.03
CA LEU A 405 35.93 -6.04 -16.94
C LEU A 405 34.40 -5.89 -16.83
N GLY A 406 33.88 -4.70 -17.17
CA GLY A 406 32.44 -4.41 -17.24
C GLY A 406 31.81 -4.88 -18.56
N CYS A 407 31.90 -6.16 -18.88
CA CYS A 407 31.28 -6.78 -20.04
C CYS A 407 30.13 -7.72 -19.64
N VAL A 408 29.28 -8.09 -20.59
CA VAL A 408 28.07 -8.90 -20.36
C VAL A 408 28.43 -10.25 -19.73
N GLU A 409 29.50 -10.87 -20.23
CA GLU A 409 29.99 -12.19 -19.80
C GLU A 409 30.48 -12.19 -18.36
N ASN A 410 30.86 -11.01 -17.82
CA ASN A 410 31.31 -10.84 -16.44
C ASN A 410 30.20 -10.24 -15.53
N GLY A 411 28.98 -10.06 -16.04
CA GLY A 411 27.81 -9.58 -15.30
C GLY A 411 26.94 -10.70 -14.77
N GLN A 412 26.46 -10.55 -13.52
CA GLN A 412 25.46 -11.44 -12.93
C GLN A 412 24.38 -10.66 -12.17
N LEU A 413 23.15 -11.20 -12.15
CA LEU A 413 22.03 -10.60 -11.43
C LEU A 413 22.12 -10.92 -9.94
N THR A 414 21.99 -9.87 -9.09
CA THR A 414 22.06 -10.01 -7.64
C THR A 414 21.09 -9.07 -6.95
N HIS A 415 20.83 -9.31 -5.64
CA HIS A 415 20.23 -8.28 -4.80
C HIS A 415 21.27 -7.18 -4.48
N PRO A 416 20.84 -5.93 -4.26
CA PRO A 416 21.77 -4.84 -3.91
C PRO A 416 22.62 -5.17 -2.68
N TYR A 417 22.02 -5.68 -1.60
CA TYR A 417 22.77 -6.07 -0.41
C TYR A 417 23.78 -7.22 -0.68
N CYS A 418 23.39 -8.21 -1.49
CA CYS A 418 24.29 -9.31 -1.85
C CYS A 418 25.52 -8.80 -2.61
N ASN A 419 25.33 -7.85 -3.51
CA ASN A 419 26.43 -7.21 -4.25
C ASN A 419 27.37 -6.40 -3.32
N THR A 420 26.82 -5.60 -2.41
CA THR A 420 27.59 -4.65 -1.62
C THR A 420 28.04 -5.17 -0.26
N GLY A 421 27.21 -5.95 0.43
CA GLY A 421 27.45 -6.39 1.80
C GLY A 421 28.03 -7.79 1.96
N VAL A 422 27.76 -8.69 1.00
CA VAL A 422 28.19 -10.10 1.09
C VAL A 422 29.47 -10.35 0.34
N LYS A 423 29.62 -9.77 -0.84
CA LYS A 423 30.74 -10.04 -1.74
C LYS A 423 31.96 -9.13 -1.52
N ASN A 424 31.78 -8.00 -0.84
CA ASN A 424 32.86 -7.02 -0.62
C ASN A 424 33.70 -7.31 0.66
#